data_8074e6d909f8b2b24404a7df412f606e
#
_entry.id   8074e6d909f8b2b24404a7df412f606e
#
_cell.length_a   1.000
_cell.length_b   1.000
_cell.length_c   1.000
_cell.angle_alpha   90.00
_cell.angle_beta   90.00
_cell.angle_gamma   90.00
#
_symmetry.space_group_name_H-M   'P 1'
#
loop_
_entity.id
_entity.type
_entity.pdbx_description
1 polymer ?
#
loop_
_entity_poly.entity_id
_entity_poly.type
_entity_poly.pdbx_seq_one_letter_code
_entity_poly.pdbx_strand_id
1 'polypeptide(L)'
;EEEIAELKEEMQQGGSPERLSDEMGDVLFSSVNLARHLKIDPEFALRGTNTKFETRFRHVEASLRNDGILWGEVGIDEYERRWQAAKTDKV
;
A
#
# COMPACT_ATOMS: atom_id res chain seq x y z
N GLU A 1 -4.01 14.04 8.65
CA GLU A 1 -5.08 13.39 9.42
C GLU A 1 -6.46 13.90 9.04
N GLU A 2 -6.59 15.23 8.90
CA GLU A 2 -7.89 15.82 8.55
C GLU A 2 -8.35 15.36 7.17
N GLU A 3 -7.44 15.32 6.19
CA GLU A 3 -7.77 14.89 4.83
C GLU A 3 -8.18 13.43 4.77
N ILE A 4 -7.54 12.59 5.58
CA ILE A 4 -7.91 11.18 5.66
C ILE A 4 -9.30 11.04 6.26
N ALA A 5 -9.61 11.81 7.28
CA ALA A 5 -10.93 11.79 7.90
C ALA A 5 -12.02 12.23 6.91
N GLU A 6 -11.74 13.26 6.12
CA GLU A 6 -12.67 13.74 5.13
C GLU A 6 -12.91 12.70 4.03
N LEU A 7 -11.87 12.00 3.60
CA LEU A 7 -12.01 10.92 2.63
C LEU A 7 -12.87 9.79 3.19
N LYS A 8 -12.63 9.40 4.43
CA LYS A 8 -13.44 8.37 5.09
C LYS A 8 -14.91 8.76 5.18
N GLU A 9 -15.17 10.01 5.49
CA GLU A 9 -16.53 10.53 5.55
C GLU A 9 -17.23 10.43 4.21
N GLU A 10 -16.55 10.83 3.12
CA GLU A 10 -17.11 10.71 1.79
C GLU A 10 -17.42 9.25 1.42
N MET A 11 -16.53 8.33 1.79
CA MET A 11 -16.75 6.91 1.55
C MET A 11 -18.00 6.41 2.27
N GLN A 12 -18.19 6.82 3.51
CA GLN A 12 -19.34 6.41 4.32
C GLN A 12 -20.65 6.99 3.79
N GLN A 13 -20.60 8.17 3.21
CA GLN A 13 -21.78 8.85 2.67
C GLN A 13 -22.10 8.46 1.23
N GLY A 14 -21.32 7.54 0.66
CA GLY A 14 -21.53 7.10 -0.71
C GLY A 14 -21.22 8.18 -1.74
N GLY A 15 -20.16 8.93 -1.51
CA GLY A 15 -19.76 10.01 -2.39
C GLY A 15 -19.53 9.57 -3.83
N SER A 16 -19.72 10.51 -4.76
CA SER A 16 -19.51 10.23 -6.17
C SER A 16 -18.04 9.97 -6.48
N PRO A 17 -17.73 9.31 -7.62
CA PRO A 17 -16.33 9.11 -8.01
C PRO A 17 -15.55 10.42 -8.09
N GLU A 18 -16.19 11.51 -8.52
CA GLU A 18 -15.53 12.81 -8.62
C GLU A 18 -15.17 13.35 -7.24
N ARG A 19 -16.06 13.21 -6.27
CA ARG A 19 -15.81 13.66 -4.89
C ARG A 19 -14.76 12.81 -4.21
N LEU A 20 -14.82 11.50 -4.40
CA LEU A 20 -13.80 10.60 -3.85
C LEU A 20 -12.43 10.89 -4.44
N SER A 21 -12.37 11.17 -5.73
CA SER A 21 -11.13 11.54 -6.40
C SER A 21 -10.57 12.84 -5.85
N ASP A 22 -11.41 13.82 -5.63
CA ASP A 22 -11.02 15.12 -5.10
C ASP A 22 -10.43 14.96 -3.69
N GLU A 23 -11.10 14.20 -2.82
CA GLU A 23 -10.63 13.98 -1.46
C GLU A 23 -9.34 13.16 -1.44
N MET A 24 -9.21 12.19 -2.33
CA MET A 24 -7.97 11.42 -2.45
C MET A 24 -6.82 12.32 -2.91
N GLY A 25 -7.10 13.25 -3.85
CA GLY A 25 -6.11 14.21 -4.28
C GLY A 25 -5.60 15.07 -3.12
N ASP A 26 -6.50 15.46 -2.23
CA ASP A 26 -6.12 16.24 -1.05
C ASP A 26 -5.23 15.44 -0.11
N VAL A 27 -5.51 14.13 0.07
CA VAL A 27 -4.66 13.26 0.88
C VAL A 27 -3.25 13.20 0.28
N LEU A 28 -3.15 12.99 -1.03
CA LEU A 28 -1.87 12.91 -1.70
C LEU A 28 -1.09 14.23 -1.60
N PHE A 29 -1.78 15.34 -1.80
CA PHE A 29 -1.16 16.66 -1.69
C PHE A 29 -0.61 16.90 -0.29
N SER A 30 -1.41 16.57 0.73
CA SER A 30 -0.99 16.73 2.12
C SER A 30 0.20 15.84 2.46
N SER A 31 0.24 14.63 1.90
CA SER A 31 1.36 13.71 2.10
C SER A 31 2.65 14.29 1.50
N VAL A 32 2.58 14.83 0.29
CA VAL A 32 3.73 15.47 -0.36
C VAL A 32 4.19 16.69 0.47
N ASN A 33 3.24 17.46 0.96
CA ASN A 33 3.56 18.65 1.77
C ASN A 33 4.25 18.25 3.06
N LEU A 34 3.79 17.18 3.70
CA LEU A 34 4.45 16.66 4.90
C LEU A 34 5.90 16.25 4.60
N ALA A 35 6.12 15.56 3.48
CA ALA A 35 7.46 15.15 3.07
C ALA A 35 8.37 16.38 2.92
N ARG A 36 7.84 17.46 2.33
CA ARG A 36 8.60 18.70 2.16
C ARG A 36 8.98 19.30 3.52
N HIS A 37 8.07 19.30 4.48
CA HIS A 37 8.37 19.78 5.83
C HIS A 37 9.47 18.98 6.49
N LEU A 38 9.54 17.68 6.22
CA LEU A 38 10.57 16.79 6.75
C LEU A 38 11.85 16.80 5.92
N LYS A 39 11.88 17.60 4.84
CA LYS A 39 13.00 17.68 3.90
C LYS A 39 13.30 16.33 3.24
N ILE A 40 12.24 15.60 2.93
CA ILE A 40 12.30 14.30 2.25
C ILE A 40 11.77 14.48 0.84
N ASP A 41 12.47 13.88 -0.14
CA ASP A 41 12.00 13.82 -1.52
C ASP A 41 10.90 12.75 -1.58
N PRO A 42 9.64 13.12 -1.83
CA PRO A 42 8.54 12.14 -1.82
C PRO A 42 8.65 11.10 -2.92
N GLU A 43 9.19 11.46 -4.08
CA GLU A 43 9.39 10.47 -5.15
C GLU A 43 10.43 9.43 -4.77
N PHE A 44 11.51 9.88 -4.16
CA PHE A 44 12.56 8.97 -3.71
C PHE A 44 12.03 8.03 -2.62
N ALA A 45 11.26 8.57 -1.68
CA ALA A 45 10.66 7.78 -0.60
C ALA A 45 9.70 6.71 -1.17
N LEU A 46 8.86 7.09 -2.11
CA LEU A 46 7.91 6.16 -2.73
C LEU A 46 8.63 5.09 -3.56
N ARG A 47 9.68 5.48 -4.26
CA ARG A 47 10.49 4.54 -5.04
C ARG A 47 11.09 3.46 -4.15
N GLY A 48 11.56 3.86 -2.95
CA GLY A 48 12.05 2.89 -1.97
C GLY A 48 11.00 1.91 -1.52
N THR A 49 9.78 2.40 -1.29
CA THR A 49 8.64 1.56 -0.92
C THR A 49 8.28 0.59 -2.05
N ASN A 50 8.29 1.07 -3.29
CA ASN A 50 8.00 0.21 -4.45
C ASN A 50 9.02 -0.92 -4.56
N THR A 51 10.29 -0.62 -4.29
CA THR A 51 11.34 -1.65 -4.29
C THR A 51 11.10 -2.68 -3.19
N LYS A 52 10.75 -2.23 -1.99
CA LYS A 52 10.43 -3.15 -0.90
C LYS A 52 9.23 -4.02 -1.23
N PHE A 53 8.19 -3.43 -1.82
CA PHE A 53 7.01 -4.17 -2.23
C PHE A 53 7.36 -5.27 -3.21
N GLU A 54 8.13 -4.94 -4.24
CA GLU A 54 8.53 -5.90 -5.26
C GLU A 54 9.33 -7.05 -4.66
N THR A 55 10.29 -6.74 -3.78
CA THR A 55 11.10 -7.76 -3.13
C THR A 55 10.24 -8.70 -2.30
N ARG A 56 9.30 -8.16 -1.52
CA ARG A 56 8.41 -8.96 -0.70
C ARG A 56 7.47 -9.81 -1.54
N PHE A 57 6.96 -9.25 -2.62
CA PHE A 57 6.07 -9.96 -3.53
C PHE A 57 6.77 -11.19 -4.12
N ARG A 58 8.01 -11.01 -4.57
CA ARG A 58 8.81 -12.12 -5.11
C ARG A 58 9.09 -13.17 -4.06
N HIS A 59 9.28 -12.74 -2.80
CA HIS A 59 9.48 -13.67 -1.70
C HIS A 59 8.22 -14.51 -1.47
N VAL A 60 7.04 -13.90 -1.53
CA VAL A 60 5.78 -14.62 -1.41
C VAL A 60 5.62 -15.62 -2.54
N GLU A 61 5.93 -15.21 -3.77
CA GLU A 61 5.87 -16.11 -4.92
C GLU A 61 6.78 -17.32 -4.74
N ALA A 62 8.01 -17.10 -4.30
CA ALA A 62 8.97 -18.17 -4.07
C ALA A 62 8.50 -19.10 -2.95
N SER A 63 7.92 -18.55 -1.91
CA SER A 63 7.36 -19.32 -0.79
C SER A 63 6.25 -20.26 -1.27
N LEU A 64 5.35 -19.76 -2.11
CA LEU A 64 4.30 -20.59 -2.70
C LEU A 64 4.88 -21.71 -3.56
N ARG A 65 5.86 -21.38 -4.41
CA ARG A 65 6.53 -22.35 -5.27
C ARG A 65 7.19 -23.45 -4.46
N ASN A 66 7.88 -23.07 -3.38
CA ASN A 66 8.56 -24.02 -2.52
C ASN A 66 7.57 -25.00 -1.87
N ASP A 67 6.35 -24.56 -1.61
CA ASP A 67 5.32 -25.41 -1.03
C ASP A 67 4.47 -26.11 -2.08
N GLY A 68 4.81 -25.96 -3.36
CA GLY A 68 4.09 -26.61 -4.45
C GLY A 68 2.73 -26.03 -4.71
N ILE A 69 2.50 -24.79 -4.33
CA ILE A 69 1.22 -24.09 -4.49
C ILE A 69 1.29 -23.17 -5.71
N LEU A 70 0.33 -23.31 -6.62
CA LEU A 70 0.24 -22.42 -7.77
C LEU A 70 -0.44 -21.12 -7.37
N TRP A 71 -0.04 -20.03 -8.02
CA TRP A 71 -0.67 -18.75 -7.82
C TRP A 71 -2.17 -18.87 -8.17
N GLY A 72 -3.01 -18.42 -7.25
CA GLY A 72 -4.46 -18.49 -7.44
C GLY A 72 -5.12 -19.68 -6.77
N GLU A 73 -4.35 -20.65 -6.28
CA GLU A 73 -4.91 -21.83 -5.60
C GLU A 73 -5.39 -21.55 -4.18
N VAL A 74 -4.94 -20.45 -3.59
CA VAL A 74 -5.27 -20.09 -2.21
C VAL A 74 -5.92 -18.71 -2.17
N GLY A 75 -6.61 -18.42 -1.07
CA GLY A 75 -7.29 -17.15 -0.90
C GLY A 75 -6.37 -16.04 -0.42
N ILE A 76 -6.94 -14.85 -0.32
CA ILE A 76 -6.19 -13.64 0.08
C ILE A 76 -5.55 -13.78 1.46
N ASP A 77 -6.18 -14.53 2.37
CA ASP A 77 -5.65 -14.71 3.72
C ASP A 77 -4.30 -15.39 3.72
N GLU A 78 -4.11 -16.36 2.81
CA GLU A 78 -2.84 -17.07 2.71
C GLU A 78 -1.74 -16.16 2.16
N TYR A 79 -2.06 -15.34 1.16
CA TYR A 79 -1.10 -14.36 0.63
C TYR A 79 -0.72 -13.35 1.71
N GLU A 80 -1.68 -12.88 2.47
CA GLU A 80 -1.44 -11.93 3.54
C GLU A 80 -0.53 -12.52 4.62
N ARG A 81 -0.78 -13.77 5.00
CA ARG A 81 0.05 -14.46 5.99
C ARG A 81 1.50 -14.56 5.52
N ARG A 82 1.71 -14.92 4.25
CA ARG A 82 3.06 -15.04 3.68
C ARG A 82 3.73 -13.68 3.53
N TRP A 83 2.94 -12.65 3.25
CA TRP A 83 3.44 -11.28 3.19
C TRP A 83 3.94 -10.83 4.56
N GLN A 84 3.17 -11.11 5.61
CA GLN A 84 3.59 -10.76 6.97
C GLN A 84 4.84 -11.53 7.39
N ALA A 85 4.94 -12.79 6.99
CA ALA A 85 6.15 -13.58 7.24
C ALA A 85 7.37 -12.97 6.54
N ALA A 86 7.21 -12.50 5.32
CA ALA A 86 8.28 -11.84 4.58
C ALA A 86 8.76 -10.58 5.31
N LYS A 87 7.83 -9.78 5.82
CA LYS A 87 8.17 -8.58 6.60
C LYS A 87 8.95 -8.94 7.85
N THR A 88 8.55 -10.00 8.55
CA THR A 88 9.23 -10.48 9.75
C THR A 88 10.65 -10.93 9.42
N ASP A 89 10.85 -11.56 8.27
CA ASP A 89 12.15 -12.00 7.80
C ASP A 89 12.99 -10.86 7.22
N LYS A 90 12.47 -9.63 7.28
CA LYS A 90 13.15 -8.41 6.81
C LYS A 90 13.45 -8.43 5.31
N VAL A 91 12.55 -9.02 4.58
CA VAL A 91 12.64 -9.03 3.13
C VAL A 91 11.98 -7.79 2.53
#